data_ba3f71d8ba35d1ce676665ad75e0b071
#
_entry.id   ba3f71d8ba35d1ce676665ad75e0b071
#
_cell.length_a   1.000
_cell.length_b   1.000
_cell.length_c   1.000
_cell.angle_alpha   90.00
_cell.angle_beta   90.00
_cell.angle_gamma   90.00
#
_symmetry.space_group_name_H-M   'P 1'
#
loop_
_entity.id
_entity.type
_entity.pdbx_description
1 polymer ?
#
loop_
_entity_poly.entity_id
_entity_poly.type
_entity_poly.pdbx_seq_one_letter_code
_entity_poly.pdbx_strand_id
1 'polypeptide(L)'
;MAEIKLVRVDYRLIHGQVVARWLKVCPVRRIVLVDDVLGNDEFMSDIYKMAVPKGTDVDIVTIDKAKEVLDNTDDTVFLISKDIETCLKLVEKGVELPAINVGAVPN
;
A
#
# COMPACT_ATOMS: atom_id res chain seq x y z
N MET A 1 5.81 -8.04 -13.19
CA MET A 1 5.25 -8.35 -11.89
C MET A 1 5.98 -7.54 -10.81
N ALA A 2 5.25 -6.89 -9.94
CA ALA A 2 5.84 -6.02 -8.93
C ALA A 2 6.70 -6.80 -7.93
N GLU A 3 7.78 -6.18 -7.48
CA GLU A 3 8.58 -6.72 -6.39
C GLU A 3 8.16 -6.03 -5.09
N ILE A 4 7.39 -6.73 -4.26
CA ILE A 4 6.90 -6.18 -3.00
C ILE A 4 8.01 -6.29 -1.96
N LYS A 5 8.60 -5.16 -1.59
CA LYS A 5 9.72 -5.09 -0.64
C LYS A 5 9.25 -5.01 0.80
N LEU A 6 8.08 -4.41 1.03
CA LEU A 6 7.58 -4.17 2.37
C LEU A 6 6.06 -4.18 2.35
N VAL A 7 5.46 -4.83 3.34
CA VAL A 7 4.03 -4.80 3.59
C VAL A 7 3.82 -4.28 5.01
N ARG A 8 3.01 -3.24 5.14
CA ARG A 8 2.69 -2.68 6.45
C ARG A 8 1.19 -2.58 6.64
N VAL A 9 0.74 -3.03 7.79
CA VAL A 9 -0.65 -2.89 8.21
C VAL A 9 -0.71 -1.75 9.22
N ASP A 10 -1.44 -0.69 8.88
CA ASP A 10 -1.56 0.48 9.74
C ASP A 10 -2.90 1.17 9.45
N TYR A 11 -3.77 1.27 10.45
CA TYR A 11 -5.09 1.85 10.25
C TYR A 11 -5.03 3.34 9.86
N ARG A 12 -3.92 4.00 10.12
CA ARG A 12 -3.71 5.41 9.72
C ARG A 12 -3.39 5.55 8.23
N LEU A 13 -3.10 4.42 7.57
CA LEU A 13 -2.78 4.36 6.15
C LEU A 13 -1.56 5.22 5.82
N ILE A 14 -1.68 6.13 4.84
CA ILE A 14 -0.56 7.00 4.50
C ILE A 14 -0.50 8.15 5.51
N HIS A 15 0.50 8.09 6.38
CA HIS A 15 0.82 9.18 7.28
C HIS A 15 2.19 9.72 6.86
N GLY A 16 2.25 10.99 6.46
CA GLY A 16 3.42 11.55 5.80
C GLY A 16 4.76 11.26 6.46
N GLN A 17 4.85 11.46 7.78
CA GLN A 17 6.10 11.22 8.50
C GLN A 17 6.48 9.75 8.56
N VAL A 18 5.49 8.88 8.74
CA VAL A 18 5.71 7.44 8.82
C VAL A 18 6.16 6.91 7.46
N VAL A 19 5.47 7.32 6.38
CA VAL A 19 5.84 6.92 5.03
C VAL A 19 7.23 7.40 4.67
N ALA A 20 7.56 8.66 4.96
CA ALA A 20 8.89 9.21 4.67
C ALA A 20 9.98 8.42 5.39
N ARG A 21 9.74 8.05 6.65
CA ARG A 21 10.69 7.26 7.44
C ARG A 21 10.90 5.87 6.83
N TRP A 22 9.82 5.19 6.45
CA TRP A 22 9.93 3.86 5.87
C TRP A 22 10.61 3.87 4.50
N LEU A 23 10.38 4.91 3.70
CA LEU A 23 11.04 5.04 2.40
C LEU A 23 12.55 5.23 2.56
N LYS A 24 13.03 5.82 3.65
CA LYS A 24 14.45 5.91 3.92
C LYS A 24 15.05 4.56 4.28
N VAL A 25 14.31 3.73 5.00
CA VAL A 25 14.76 2.39 5.41
C VAL A 25 14.65 1.41 4.26
N CYS A 26 13.58 1.49 3.48
CA CYS A 26 13.31 0.58 2.38
C CYS A 26 12.88 1.39 1.15
N PRO A 27 13.83 1.91 0.37
CA PRO A 27 13.49 2.70 -0.82
C PRO A 27 12.73 1.87 -1.85
N VAL A 28 11.61 2.39 -2.32
CA VAL A 28 10.82 1.76 -3.37
C VAL A 28 10.40 2.80 -4.39
N ARG A 29 10.02 2.35 -5.59
CA ARG A 29 9.56 3.21 -6.66
C ARG A 29 8.09 3.56 -6.53
N ARG A 30 7.31 2.69 -5.88
CA ARG A 30 5.86 2.79 -5.86
C ARG A 30 5.28 2.38 -4.51
N ILE A 31 4.28 3.12 -4.06
CA ILE A 31 3.46 2.75 -2.91
C ILE A 31 2.12 2.28 -3.45
N VAL A 32 1.66 1.12 -3.01
CA VAL A 32 0.32 0.63 -3.33
C VAL A 32 -0.47 0.56 -2.03
N LEU A 33 -1.47 1.41 -1.93
CA LEU A 33 -2.39 1.44 -0.80
C LEU A 33 -3.64 0.66 -1.19
N VAL A 34 -3.93 -0.39 -0.45
CA VAL A 34 -5.09 -1.25 -0.75
C VAL A 34 -6.17 -1.01 0.30
N ASP A 35 -7.26 -0.42 -0.11
CA ASP A 35 -8.40 -0.15 0.76
C ASP A 35 -9.65 0.07 -0.09
N ASP A 36 -10.70 -0.69 0.18
CA ASP A 36 -11.92 -0.62 -0.64
C ASP A 36 -12.63 0.72 -0.53
N VAL A 37 -12.57 1.37 0.63
CA VAL A 37 -13.22 2.68 0.81
C VAL A 37 -12.46 3.75 0.02
N LEU A 38 -11.14 3.86 0.23
CA LEU A 38 -10.33 4.87 -0.46
C LEU A 38 -10.18 4.58 -1.95
N GLY A 39 -10.11 3.31 -2.34
CA GLY A 39 -10.01 2.94 -3.74
C GLY A 39 -11.22 3.36 -4.57
N ASN A 40 -12.35 3.60 -3.92
CA ASN A 40 -13.57 4.10 -4.55
C ASN A 40 -13.84 5.59 -4.29
N ASP A 41 -12.96 6.26 -3.56
CA ASP A 41 -13.12 7.68 -3.20
C ASP A 41 -11.96 8.49 -3.79
N GLU A 42 -12.20 9.05 -4.97
CA GLU A 42 -11.19 9.78 -5.71
C GLU A 42 -10.69 11.03 -4.97
N PHE A 43 -11.60 11.73 -4.32
CA PHE A 43 -11.25 12.95 -3.57
C PHE A 43 -10.31 12.65 -2.41
N MET A 44 -10.65 11.66 -1.59
CA MET A 44 -9.81 11.27 -0.46
C MET A 44 -8.50 10.64 -0.93
N SER A 45 -8.54 9.88 -2.02
CA SER A 45 -7.32 9.31 -2.60
C SER A 45 -6.33 10.40 -2.99
N ASP A 46 -6.79 11.47 -3.59
CA ASP A 46 -5.92 12.58 -3.98
C ASP A 46 -5.29 13.25 -2.76
N ILE A 47 -6.05 13.39 -1.67
CA ILE A 47 -5.52 13.95 -0.43
C ILE A 47 -4.40 13.08 0.14
N TYR A 48 -4.60 11.76 0.18
CA TYR A 48 -3.59 10.84 0.67
C TYR A 48 -2.33 10.84 -0.21
N LYS A 49 -2.49 10.94 -1.54
CA LYS A 49 -1.35 11.00 -2.45
C LYS A 49 -0.47 12.22 -2.19
N MET A 50 -1.05 13.32 -1.75
CA MET A 50 -0.31 14.54 -1.45
C MET A 50 0.64 14.38 -0.25
N ALA A 51 0.42 13.40 0.60
CA ALA A 51 1.24 13.15 1.77
C ALA A 51 2.51 12.35 1.45
N VAL A 52 2.64 11.85 0.22
CA VAL A 52 3.77 11.02 -0.18
C VAL A 52 4.86 11.92 -0.76
N PRO A 53 6.14 11.68 -0.45
CA PRO A 53 7.25 12.46 -1.02
C PRO A 53 7.28 12.38 -2.54
N LYS A 54 7.73 13.46 -3.17
CA LYS A 54 7.89 13.51 -4.62
C LYS A 54 8.92 12.48 -5.07
N GLY A 55 8.70 11.92 -6.24
CA GLY A 55 9.60 10.90 -6.79
C GLY A 55 9.14 9.48 -6.54
N THR A 56 8.10 9.28 -5.75
CA THR A 56 7.50 7.97 -5.51
C THR A 56 6.08 7.97 -6.05
N ASP A 57 5.78 7.01 -6.92
CA ASP A 57 4.43 6.85 -7.44
C ASP A 57 3.52 6.22 -6.40
N VAL A 58 2.24 6.59 -6.41
CA VAL A 58 1.25 6.07 -5.47
C VAL A 58 0.02 5.61 -6.21
N ASP A 59 -0.39 4.38 -5.95
CA ASP A 59 -1.68 3.86 -6.41
C ASP A 59 -2.53 3.55 -5.18
N ILE A 60 -3.75 4.05 -5.19
CA ILE A 60 -4.75 3.73 -4.15
C ILE A 60 -5.85 2.95 -4.83
N VAL A 61 -5.98 1.69 -4.45
CA VAL A 61 -6.80 0.74 -5.19
C VAL A 61 -7.65 -0.12 -4.25
N THR A 62 -8.74 -0.65 -4.78
CA THR A 62 -9.54 -1.65 -4.08
C THR A 62 -8.80 -2.99 -4.07
N ILE A 63 -9.25 -3.90 -3.21
CA ILE A 63 -8.69 -5.25 -3.15
C ILE A 63 -8.77 -5.93 -4.51
N ASP A 64 -9.90 -5.77 -5.21
CA ASP A 64 -10.10 -6.42 -6.51
C ASP A 64 -9.14 -5.89 -7.58
N LYS A 65 -8.74 -4.64 -7.50
CA LYS A 65 -7.83 -4.03 -8.46
C LYS A 65 -6.36 -4.18 -8.11
N ALA A 66 -6.06 -4.50 -6.86
CA ALA A 66 -4.68 -4.56 -6.38
C ALA A 66 -3.84 -5.57 -7.16
N LYS A 67 -4.37 -6.76 -7.38
CA LYS A 67 -3.63 -7.78 -8.12
C LYS A 67 -3.31 -7.33 -9.54
N GLU A 68 -4.27 -6.72 -10.23
CA GLU A 68 -4.08 -6.21 -11.58
C GLU A 68 -2.97 -5.16 -11.61
N VAL A 69 -2.98 -4.22 -10.68
CA VAL A 69 -1.95 -3.17 -10.60
C VAL A 69 -0.58 -3.79 -10.35
N LEU A 70 -0.49 -4.74 -9.40
CA LEU A 70 0.77 -5.40 -9.07
C LEU A 70 1.30 -6.24 -10.23
N ASP A 71 0.43 -6.90 -10.97
CA ASP A 71 0.84 -7.73 -12.11
C ASP A 71 1.31 -6.88 -13.30
N ASN A 72 0.83 -5.65 -13.41
CA ASN A 72 1.11 -4.77 -14.54
C ASN A 72 2.30 -3.82 -14.32
N THR A 73 2.96 -3.87 -13.17
CA THR A 73 4.14 -3.07 -12.91
C THR A 73 5.31 -3.95 -12.54
N ASP A 74 6.53 -3.52 -12.88
CA ASP A 74 7.77 -4.18 -12.48
C ASP A 74 8.49 -3.37 -11.39
N ASP A 75 7.87 -2.35 -10.87
CA ASP A 75 8.46 -1.48 -9.85
C ASP A 75 8.61 -2.21 -8.51
N THR A 76 9.56 -1.73 -7.70
CA THR A 76 9.60 -2.10 -6.30
C THR A 76 8.45 -1.42 -5.57
N VAL A 77 7.78 -2.15 -4.68
CA VAL A 77 6.52 -1.72 -4.06
C VAL A 77 6.59 -1.78 -2.54
N PHE A 78 6.09 -0.73 -1.91
CA PHE A 78 5.71 -0.70 -0.51
C PHE A 78 4.19 -0.79 -0.47
N LEU A 79 3.67 -1.90 0.04
CA LEU A 79 2.23 -2.13 0.10
C LEU A 79 1.72 -1.78 1.50
N ILE A 80 0.67 -0.97 1.56
CA ILE A 80 0.05 -0.53 2.81
C ILE A 80 -1.41 -0.95 2.80
N SER A 81 -1.87 -1.51 3.92
CA SER A 81 -3.28 -1.80 4.12
C SER A 81 -3.72 -1.32 5.50
N LYS A 82 -5.03 -1.14 5.65
CA LYS A 82 -5.64 -0.65 6.88
C LYS A 82 -5.66 -1.73 7.96
N ASP A 83 -5.83 -3.00 7.55
CA ASP A 83 -6.00 -4.12 8.47
C ASP A 83 -5.42 -5.42 7.90
N ILE A 84 -5.28 -6.40 8.79
CA ILE A 84 -4.73 -7.70 8.42
C ILE A 84 -5.69 -8.46 7.49
N GLU A 85 -6.98 -8.27 7.66
CA GLU A 85 -8.00 -8.92 6.82
C GLU A 85 -7.79 -8.60 5.34
N THR A 86 -7.44 -7.36 5.01
CA THR A 86 -7.12 -6.97 3.63
C THR A 86 -5.96 -7.78 3.09
N CYS A 87 -4.91 -7.97 3.89
CA CYS A 87 -3.77 -8.78 3.48
C CYS A 87 -4.16 -10.23 3.22
N LEU A 88 -5.02 -10.81 4.07
CA LEU A 88 -5.51 -12.16 3.88
C LEU A 88 -6.30 -12.30 2.59
N LYS A 89 -7.13 -11.32 2.28
CA LYS A 89 -7.89 -11.30 1.02
C LYS A 89 -6.99 -11.21 -0.20
N LEU A 90 -5.90 -10.45 -0.10
CA LEU A 90 -4.91 -10.36 -1.19
C LEU A 90 -4.24 -11.71 -1.42
N VAL A 91 -3.87 -12.41 -0.37
CA VAL A 91 -3.27 -13.75 -0.48
C VAL A 91 -4.25 -14.72 -1.11
N GLU A 92 -5.52 -14.67 -0.73
CA GLU A 92 -6.58 -15.49 -1.33
C GLU A 92 -6.73 -15.24 -2.83
N LYS A 93 -6.47 -14.03 -3.28
CA LYS A 93 -6.53 -13.67 -4.71
C LYS A 93 -5.25 -14.01 -5.46
N GLY A 94 -4.27 -14.59 -4.82
CA GLY A 94 -3.04 -15.03 -5.46
C GLY A 94 -1.89 -14.03 -5.40
N VAL A 95 -1.98 -13.01 -4.57
CA VAL A 95 -0.88 -12.07 -4.36
C VAL A 95 0.08 -12.66 -3.32
N GLU A 96 1.35 -12.79 -3.70
CA GLU A 96 2.37 -13.26 -2.77
C GLU A 96 2.89 -12.07 -1.95
N LEU A 97 2.79 -12.19 -0.64
CA LEU A 97 3.24 -11.14 0.27
C LEU A 97 4.46 -11.59 1.07
N PRO A 98 5.47 -10.72 1.23
CA PRO A 98 6.57 -10.99 2.15
C PRO A 98 6.08 -10.86 3.60
N ALA A 99 7.01 -10.90 4.55
CA ALA A 99 6.66 -10.71 5.95
C ALA A 99 5.88 -9.40 6.16
N ILE A 100 4.83 -9.46 6.97
CA ILE A 100 3.95 -8.31 7.21
C ILE A 100 4.40 -7.58 8.48
N ASN A 101 4.63 -6.27 8.34
CA ASN A 101 4.88 -5.39 9.47
C ASN A 101 3.56 -4.84 9.96
N VAL A 102 3.27 -5.03 11.25
CA VAL A 102 2.04 -4.50 11.83
C VAL A 102 2.38 -3.21 12.60
N GLY A 103 1.81 -2.11 12.16
CA GLY A 103 1.91 -0.83 12.83
C GLY A 103 0.73 -0.63 13.79
N ALA A 104 0.06 0.53 13.70
CA ALA A 104 -1.10 0.78 14.53
C ALA A 104 -2.32 0.06 13.97
N VAL A 105 -2.99 -0.72 14.81
CA VAL A 105 -4.24 -1.41 14.46
C VAL A 105 -5.28 -1.07 15.53
N PRO A 106 -6.57 -0.99 15.16
CA PRO A 106 -7.62 -0.73 16.14
C PRO A 106 -7.76 -1.93 17.08
N ASN A 107 -8.04 -1.61 18.33
CA ASN A 107 -8.32 -2.64 19.33
C ASN A 107 -9.75 -3.14 19.19
#